data_cbe4f7f89210b52ba1cc0e1ed8128387
#
_entry.id   cbe4f7f89210b52ba1cc0e1ed8128387
#
_cell.length_a   1.000
_cell.length_b   1.000
_cell.length_c   1.000
_cell.angle_alpha   90.00
_cell.angle_beta   90.00
_cell.angle_gamma   90.00
#
_symmetry.space_group_name_H-M   'P 1'
#
loop_
_entity.id
_entity.type
_entity.pdbx_description
1 polymer ?
#
loop_
_entity_poly.entity_id
_entity_poly.type
_entity_poly.pdbx_seq_one_letter_code
_entity_poly.pdbx_strand_id
1 'polypeptide(L)'
;THFDRYAEAWLNRQKPYFKATTLAGYKRNLEIVCPFIGGIPLAKIRPLTLEEMCEELRKRPGRNGSVKECTVQKYLETVSSVLEDAKKNDIIPFNPAHRVRKRCAEKEKQHIPQKYEMQRLLKIIMDEPILYKAYYTMAIATGLRRGELCALRWEDITGPFEFTIRHSRSYVAGQGIVESDTKNHRERVIVIPAQVWEFLMSLRHWQTIRSGKPDNSQPIFTDLDGHVPNPDTFTRHLRKLYAKNGFPKEYHLHTLRHYYATYLLQEGTSKQVAADLLGHADTAFLERTYCHPQNMAKREAANLMEDLLSPKNIYYQPFKFVLKGKKVG
;
A
#
# COMPACT_ATOMS: atom_id res chain seq x y z
N THR A 1 -28.79 25.39 -5.75
CA THR A 1 -27.74 24.77 -6.59
C THR A 1 -27.88 23.25 -6.55
N HIS A 2 -27.82 22.58 -7.71
CA HIS A 2 -27.85 21.12 -7.83
C HIS A 2 -26.50 20.52 -7.48
N PHE A 3 -26.51 19.24 -7.09
CA PHE A 3 -25.30 18.57 -6.60
C PHE A 3 -24.20 18.51 -7.66
N ASP A 4 -24.50 18.17 -8.90
CA ASP A 4 -23.53 18.05 -10.00
C ASP A 4 -22.77 19.36 -10.26
N ARG A 5 -23.48 20.48 -10.38
CA ARG A 5 -22.89 21.80 -10.57
C ARG A 5 -22.04 22.24 -9.39
N TYR A 6 -22.50 21.95 -8.17
CA TYR A 6 -21.73 22.26 -6.98
C TYR A 6 -20.48 21.41 -6.86
N ALA A 7 -20.58 20.12 -7.16
CA ALA A 7 -19.48 19.17 -7.13
C ALA A 7 -18.38 19.55 -8.15
N GLU A 8 -18.76 19.99 -9.35
CA GLU A 8 -17.81 20.49 -10.36
C GLU A 8 -17.09 21.75 -9.88
N ALA A 9 -17.83 22.72 -9.36
CA ALA A 9 -17.27 23.94 -8.80
C ALA A 9 -16.36 23.66 -7.62
N TRP A 10 -16.76 22.73 -6.73
CA TRP A 10 -15.95 22.25 -5.62
C TRP A 10 -14.65 21.63 -6.12
N LEU A 11 -14.70 20.71 -7.08
CA LEU A 11 -13.53 20.04 -7.62
C LEU A 11 -12.51 21.03 -8.22
N ASN A 12 -13.01 22.09 -8.90
CA ASN A 12 -12.17 23.15 -9.43
C ASN A 12 -11.49 23.98 -8.32
N ARG A 13 -12.20 24.27 -7.21
CA ARG A 13 -11.62 24.96 -6.07
C ARG A 13 -10.56 24.11 -5.34
N GLN A 14 -10.67 22.77 -5.40
CA GLN A 14 -9.72 21.86 -4.75
C GLN A 14 -8.41 21.68 -5.52
N LYS A 15 -8.29 22.15 -6.77
CA LYS A 15 -7.06 21.99 -7.59
C LYS A 15 -5.77 22.44 -6.90
N PRO A 16 -5.71 23.58 -6.19
CA PRO A 16 -4.49 24.02 -5.51
C PRO A 16 -4.12 23.18 -4.28
N TYR A 17 -5.08 22.44 -3.70
CA TYR A 17 -4.91 21.77 -2.41
C TYR A 17 -4.70 20.26 -2.52
N PHE A 18 -5.11 19.64 -3.63
CA PHE A 18 -5.04 18.20 -3.81
C PHE A 18 -4.06 17.79 -4.90
N LYS A 19 -3.37 16.68 -4.68
CA LYS A 19 -2.54 16.05 -5.71
C LYS A 19 -3.40 15.65 -6.92
N ALA A 20 -2.82 15.70 -8.12
CA ALA A 20 -3.51 15.37 -9.38
C ALA A 20 -4.19 13.99 -9.35
N THR A 21 -3.55 12.99 -8.72
CA THR A 21 -4.12 11.63 -8.54
C THR A 21 -5.36 11.63 -7.67
N THR A 22 -5.42 12.47 -6.63
CA THR A 22 -6.57 12.61 -5.74
C THR A 22 -7.73 13.26 -6.48
N LEU A 23 -7.46 14.34 -7.20
CA LEU A 23 -8.46 15.03 -8.03
C LEU A 23 -9.05 14.12 -9.11
N ALA A 24 -8.19 13.35 -9.81
CA ALA A 24 -8.65 12.37 -10.79
C ALA A 24 -9.52 11.27 -10.16
N GLY A 25 -9.20 10.86 -8.91
CA GLY A 25 -10.01 9.93 -8.13
C GLY A 25 -11.39 10.50 -7.80
N TYR A 26 -11.45 11.73 -7.31
CA TYR A 26 -12.71 12.43 -7.04
C TYR A 26 -13.54 12.61 -8.31
N LYS A 27 -12.92 13.10 -9.40
CA LYS A 27 -13.61 13.29 -10.68
C LYS A 27 -14.28 11.99 -11.13
N ARG A 28 -13.53 10.89 -11.18
CA ARG A 28 -14.06 9.57 -11.58
C ARG A 28 -15.20 9.10 -10.66
N ASN A 29 -15.09 9.30 -9.35
CA ASN A 29 -16.14 8.93 -8.42
C ASN A 29 -17.40 9.78 -8.62
N LEU A 30 -17.24 11.10 -8.88
CA LEU A 30 -18.35 12.00 -9.17
C LEU A 30 -19.07 11.63 -10.48
N GLU A 31 -18.33 11.25 -11.52
CA GLU A 31 -18.90 10.74 -12.77
C GLU A 31 -19.80 9.51 -12.55
N ILE A 32 -19.49 8.70 -11.52
CA ILE A 32 -20.28 7.51 -11.17
C ILE A 32 -21.50 7.84 -10.32
N VAL A 33 -21.44 8.83 -9.42
CA VAL A 33 -22.53 9.13 -8.48
C VAL A 33 -23.50 10.20 -9.02
N CYS A 34 -23.05 11.11 -9.90
CA CYS A 34 -23.88 12.17 -10.46
C CYS A 34 -25.13 11.66 -11.21
N PRO A 35 -25.13 10.52 -11.93
CA PRO A 35 -26.35 9.98 -12.52
C PRO A 35 -27.48 9.70 -11.52
N PHE A 36 -27.16 9.51 -10.22
CA PHE A 36 -28.16 9.20 -9.19
C PHE A 36 -28.63 10.43 -8.43
N ILE A 37 -27.73 11.36 -8.11
CA ILE A 37 -28.00 12.49 -7.23
C ILE A 37 -27.69 13.86 -7.83
N GLY A 38 -27.05 13.91 -9.02
CA GLY A 38 -26.54 15.14 -9.62
C GLY A 38 -27.61 16.21 -9.80
N GLY A 39 -28.77 15.84 -10.32
CA GLY A 39 -29.91 16.73 -10.55
C GLY A 39 -30.70 17.12 -9.28
N ILE A 40 -30.29 16.66 -8.09
CA ILE A 40 -31.01 16.97 -6.84
C ILE A 40 -30.43 18.27 -6.24
N PRO A 41 -31.27 19.23 -5.86
CA PRO A 41 -30.82 20.41 -5.11
C PRO A 41 -30.17 19.99 -3.79
N LEU A 42 -29.03 20.60 -3.43
CA LEU A 42 -28.27 20.25 -2.21
C LEU A 42 -29.12 20.23 -0.94
N ALA A 43 -30.00 21.22 -0.78
CA ALA A 43 -30.90 21.31 0.36
C ALA A 43 -31.99 20.20 0.41
N LYS A 44 -32.19 19.46 -0.68
CA LYS A 44 -33.14 18.35 -0.76
C LYS A 44 -32.51 16.97 -0.63
N ILE A 45 -31.16 16.87 -0.62
CA ILE A 45 -30.48 15.61 -0.41
C ILE A 45 -30.67 15.18 1.04
N ARG A 46 -31.27 13.99 1.24
CA ARG A 46 -31.55 13.39 2.54
C ARG A 46 -30.69 12.14 2.75
N PRO A 47 -30.49 11.68 3.98
CA PRO A 47 -29.80 10.42 4.24
C PRO A 47 -30.37 9.24 3.44
N LEU A 48 -31.72 9.14 3.36
CA LEU A 48 -32.39 8.09 2.58
C LEU A 48 -32.02 8.15 1.08
N THR A 49 -31.95 9.34 0.48
CA THR A 49 -31.51 9.51 -0.92
C THR A 49 -30.11 8.92 -1.16
N LEU A 50 -29.21 9.10 -0.20
CA LEU A 50 -27.85 8.56 -0.29
C LEU A 50 -27.81 7.04 -0.02
N GLU A 51 -28.68 6.53 0.83
CA GLU A 51 -28.86 5.09 1.04
C GLU A 51 -29.36 4.43 -0.25
N GLU A 52 -30.37 4.99 -0.91
CA GLU A 52 -30.88 4.52 -2.20
C GLU A 52 -29.79 4.53 -3.29
N MET A 53 -29.02 5.62 -3.39
CA MET A 53 -27.84 5.67 -4.28
C MET A 53 -26.86 4.53 -3.98
N CYS A 54 -26.56 4.26 -2.73
CA CYS A 54 -25.66 3.17 -2.35
C CYS A 54 -26.23 1.80 -2.73
N GLU A 55 -27.55 1.57 -2.59
CA GLU A 55 -28.18 0.33 -3.02
C GLU A 55 -28.09 0.13 -4.53
N GLU A 56 -28.36 1.17 -5.32
CA GLU A 56 -28.22 1.10 -6.76
C GLU A 56 -26.76 0.88 -7.22
N LEU A 57 -25.80 1.51 -6.54
CA LEU A 57 -24.38 1.29 -6.81
C LEU A 57 -23.93 -0.15 -6.54
N ARG A 58 -24.50 -0.82 -5.53
CA ARG A 58 -24.24 -2.25 -5.22
C ARG A 58 -24.69 -3.18 -6.33
N LYS A 59 -25.81 -2.86 -7.00
CA LYS A 59 -26.35 -3.67 -8.11
C LYS A 59 -25.51 -3.58 -9.38
N ARG A 60 -24.63 -2.57 -9.50
CA ARG A 60 -23.81 -2.39 -10.69
C ARG A 60 -22.82 -3.54 -10.88
N PRO A 61 -22.51 -3.92 -12.13
CA PRO A 61 -21.46 -4.88 -12.40
C PRO A 61 -20.11 -4.33 -11.95
N GLY A 62 -19.41 -5.08 -11.16
CA GLY A 62 -18.04 -4.83 -10.75
C GLY A 62 -17.05 -5.68 -11.54
N ARG A 63 -15.77 -5.55 -11.24
CA ARG A 63 -14.69 -6.28 -11.93
C ARG A 63 -14.79 -7.81 -11.78
N ASN A 64 -15.32 -8.27 -10.63
CA ASN A 64 -15.45 -9.70 -10.28
C ASN A 64 -16.85 -9.95 -9.68
N GLY A 65 -17.91 -9.58 -10.40
CA GLY A 65 -19.30 -9.67 -9.92
C GLY A 65 -19.91 -8.29 -9.64
N SER A 66 -20.55 -8.10 -8.50
CA SER A 66 -21.10 -6.79 -8.07
C SER A 66 -20.02 -5.87 -7.51
N VAL A 67 -20.34 -4.58 -7.41
CA VAL A 67 -19.45 -3.59 -6.79
C VAL A 67 -19.25 -3.91 -5.31
N LYS A 68 -18.00 -4.01 -4.86
CA LYS A 68 -17.64 -4.31 -3.46
C LYS A 68 -18.09 -3.19 -2.52
N GLU A 69 -18.51 -3.54 -1.29
CA GLU A 69 -18.95 -2.57 -0.29
C GLU A 69 -17.90 -1.49 0.01
N CYS A 70 -16.62 -1.86 0.09
CA CYS A 70 -15.55 -0.88 0.28
C CYS A 70 -15.44 0.16 -0.86
N THR A 71 -15.90 -0.18 -2.07
CA THR A 71 -15.94 0.75 -3.22
C THR A 71 -17.16 1.65 -3.11
N VAL A 72 -18.32 1.12 -2.70
CA VAL A 72 -19.53 1.94 -2.44
C VAL A 72 -19.25 2.96 -1.34
N GLN A 73 -18.55 2.55 -0.28
CA GLN A 73 -18.15 3.47 0.79
C GLN A 73 -17.25 4.60 0.28
N LYS A 74 -16.31 4.33 -0.63
CA LYS A 74 -15.47 5.38 -1.26
C LYS A 74 -16.30 6.38 -2.08
N TYR A 75 -17.34 5.91 -2.76
CA TYR A 75 -18.26 6.81 -3.46
C TYR A 75 -19.02 7.70 -2.47
N LEU A 76 -19.54 7.12 -1.41
CA LEU A 76 -20.23 7.87 -0.35
C LEU A 76 -19.28 8.86 0.34
N GLU A 77 -18.03 8.51 0.59
CA GLU A 77 -17.01 9.42 1.14
C GLU A 77 -16.72 10.59 0.21
N THR A 78 -16.71 10.36 -1.12
CA THR A 78 -16.58 11.43 -2.10
C THR A 78 -17.77 12.39 -2.03
N VAL A 79 -18.99 11.87 -2.00
CA VAL A 79 -20.22 12.67 -1.83
C VAL A 79 -20.19 13.44 -0.51
N SER A 80 -19.79 12.77 0.58
CA SER A 80 -19.65 13.40 1.90
C SER A 80 -18.67 14.57 1.88
N SER A 81 -17.56 14.46 1.14
CA SER A 81 -16.57 15.55 1.03
C SER A 81 -17.16 16.80 0.33
N VAL A 82 -17.95 16.60 -0.71
CA VAL A 82 -18.66 17.68 -1.41
C VAL A 82 -19.71 18.34 -0.51
N LEU A 83 -20.49 17.51 0.20
CA LEU A 83 -21.54 17.99 1.11
C LEU A 83 -20.97 18.67 2.36
N GLU A 84 -19.80 18.24 2.83
CA GLU A 84 -19.11 18.90 3.94
C GLU A 84 -18.61 20.30 3.53
N ASP A 85 -18.11 20.46 2.30
CA ASP A 85 -17.77 21.76 1.75
C ASP A 85 -19.02 22.66 1.63
N ALA A 86 -20.15 22.11 1.17
CA ALA A 86 -21.41 22.84 1.09
C ALA A 86 -21.92 23.28 2.48
N LYS A 87 -21.72 22.45 3.50
CA LYS A 87 -22.02 22.81 4.90
C LYS A 87 -21.08 23.90 5.41
N LYS A 88 -19.79 23.81 5.14
CA LYS A 88 -18.81 24.85 5.54
C LYS A 88 -19.06 26.21 4.89
N ASN A 89 -19.75 26.22 3.75
CA ASN A 89 -20.13 27.43 3.05
C ASN A 89 -21.61 27.84 3.32
N ASP A 90 -22.22 27.33 4.38
CA ASP A 90 -23.60 27.63 4.83
C ASP A 90 -24.69 27.39 3.78
N ILE A 91 -24.43 26.56 2.77
CA ILE A 91 -25.41 26.20 1.72
C ILE A 91 -26.42 25.17 2.23
N ILE A 92 -25.97 24.28 3.12
CA ILE A 92 -26.77 23.28 3.82
C ILE A 92 -26.46 23.30 5.34
N PRO A 93 -27.46 23.09 6.19
CA PRO A 93 -27.29 23.19 7.65
C PRO A 93 -26.47 22.02 8.24
N PHE A 94 -26.47 20.86 7.59
CA PHE A 94 -25.73 19.67 8.02
C PHE A 94 -25.40 18.76 6.83
N ASN A 95 -24.39 17.91 6.99
CA ASN A 95 -24.02 16.91 6.00
C ASN A 95 -24.84 15.62 6.17
N PRO A 96 -25.80 15.32 5.26
CA PRO A 96 -26.65 14.14 5.37
C PRO A 96 -25.90 12.82 5.25
N ALA A 97 -24.72 12.79 4.63
CA ALA A 97 -23.90 11.59 4.46
C ALA A 97 -23.40 11.02 5.82
N HIS A 98 -23.27 11.86 6.84
CA HIS A 98 -22.89 11.40 8.19
C HIS A 98 -23.96 10.54 8.88
N ARG A 99 -25.21 10.62 8.42
CA ARG A 99 -26.34 9.85 8.98
C ARG A 99 -26.68 8.60 8.18
N VAL A 100 -25.96 8.36 7.07
CA VAL A 100 -26.12 7.15 6.26
C VAL A 100 -25.58 5.94 7.01
N ARG A 101 -26.37 4.87 7.07
CA ARG A 101 -25.94 3.60 7.68
C ARG A 101 -24.91 2.91 6.78
N LYS A 102 -23.70 2.74 7.30
CA LYS A 102 -22.64 2.03 6.60
C LYS A 102 -22.79 0.52 6.83
N ARG A 103 -22.80 -0.26 5.75
CA ARG A 103 -22.69 -1.72 5.89
C ARG A 103 -21.26 -2.08 6.27
N CYS A 104 -21.13 -3.18 7.03
CA CYS A 104 -19.80 -3.71 7.35
C CYS A 104 -19.14 -4.22 6.06
N ALA A 105 -18.01 -3.63 5.68
CA ALA A 105 -17.21 -4.15 4.59
C ALA A 105 -16.38 -5.32 5.12
N GLU A 106 -16.52 -6.48 4.52
CA GLU A 106 -15.61 -7.60 4.80
C GLU A 106 -14.17 -7.19 4.48
N LYS A 107 -13.31 -7.30 5.46
CA LYS A 107 -11.87 -7.12 5.24
C LYS A 107 -11.37 -8.34 4.48
N GLU A 108 -11.02 -8.16 3.23
CA GLU A 108 -10.33 -9.21 2.48
C GLU A 108 -9.03 -9.56 3.22
N LYS A 109 -8.86 -10.83 3.51
CA LYS A 109 -7.58 -11.33 4.02
C LYS A 109 -6.53 -11.10 2.94
N GLN A 110 -5.50 -10.33 3.26
CA GLN A 110 -4.39 -10.14 2.35
C GLN A 110 -3.63 -11.47 2.23
N HIS A 111 -3.54 -12.01 1.02
CA HIS A 111 -2.70 -13.16 0.73
C HIS A 111 -1.24 -12.69 0.66
N ILE A 112 -0.50 -12.94 1.73
CA ILE A 112 0.94 -12.68 1.80
C ILE A 112 1.66 -13.94 1.35
N PRO A 113 2.56 -13.85 0.35
CA PRO A 113 3.32 -15.00 -0.12
C PRO A 113 4.13 -15.65 0.99
N GLN A 114 4.25 -16.97 0.93
CA GLN A 114 5.15 -17.71 1.79
C GLN A 114 6.59 -17.60 1.28
N LYS A 115 7.57 -17.86 2.14
CA LYS A 115 9.01 -17.77 1.81
C LYS A 115 9.36 -18.61 0.56
N TYR A 116 8.83 -19.82 0.45
CA TYR A 116 9.08 -20.70 -0.71
C TYR A 116 8.51 -20.15 -2.01
N GLU A 117 7.35 -19.46 -1.96
CA GLU A 117 6.75 -18.81 -3.15
C GLU A 117 7.61 -17.64 -3.62
N MET A 118 8.16 -16.86 -2.68
CA MET A 118 9.09 -15.79 -3.02
C MET A 118 10.41 -16.31 -3.58
N GLN A 119 10.93 -17.41 -3.05
CA GLN A 119 12.12 -18.08 -3.60
C GLN A 119 11.86 -18.58 -5.03
N ARG A 120 10.68 -19.15 -5.29
CA ARG A 120 10.25 -19.56 -6.63
C ARG A 120 10.12 -18.36 -7.57
N LEU A 121 9.53 -17.25 -7.10
CA LEU A 121 9.42 -16.02 -7.89
C LEU A 121 10.80 -15.45 -8.22
N LEU A 122 11.72 -15.41 -7.26
CA LEU A 122 13.10 -14.94 -7.48
C LEU A 122 13.81 -15.76 -8.57
N LYS A 123 13.67 -17.08 -8.57
CA LYS A 123 14.23 -17.94 -9.63
C LYS A 123 13.70 -17.55 -11.01
N ILE A 124 12.39 -17.32 -11.12
CA ILE A 124 11.74 -16.91 -12.37
C ILE A 124 12.25 -15.52 -12.82
N ILE A 125 12.40 -14.57 -11.87
CA ILE A 125 12.91 -13.22 -12.15
C ILE A 125 14.35 -13.26 -12.68
N MET A 126 15.16 -14.25 -12.28
CA MET A 126 16.54 -14.36 -12.77
C MET A 126 16.62 -14.64 -14.28
N ASP A 127 15.59 -15.17 -14.91
CA ASP A 127 15.49 -15.43 -16.34
C ASP A 127 14.91 -14.24 -17.12
N GLU A 128 14.44 -13.20 -16.43
CA GLU A 128 13.86 -12.01 -17.06
C GLU A 128 14.97 -11.06 -17.58
N PRO A 129 14.64 -10.21 -18.57
CA PRO A 129 15.53 -9.14 -19.02
C PRO A 129 16.02 -8.26 -17.86
N ILE A 130 17.25 -7.73 -17.99
CA ILE A 130 17.93 -6.99 -16.89
C ILE A 130 17.06 -5.88 -16.27
N LEU A 131 16.27 -5.17 -17.08
CA LEU A 131 15.36 -4.13 -16.61
C LEU A 131 14.35 -4.67 -15.58
N TYR A 132 13.67 -5.77 -15.92
CA TYR A 132 12.67 -6.38 -15.04
C TYR A 132 13.32 -7.08 -13.84
N LYS A 133 14.47 -7.72 -14.07
CA LYS A 133 15.28 -8.33 -13.00
C LYS A 133 15.66 -7.30 -11.95
N ALA A 134 16.27 -6.20 -12.34
CA ALA A 134 16.66 -5.12 -11.44
C ALA A 134 15.44 -4.48 -10.74
N TYR A 135 14.34 -4.24 -11.47
CA TYR A 135 13.15 -3.64 -10.91
C TYR A 135 12.50 -4.51 -9.82
N TYR A 136 12.29 -5.81 -10.11
CA TYR A 136 11.59 -6.68 -9.15
C TYR A 136 12.45 -7.09 -7.98
N THR A 137 13.76 -7.29 -8.16
CA THR A 137 14.67 -7.53 -7.04
C THR A 137 14.74 -6.33 -6.11
N MET A 138 14.79 -5.11 -6.67
CA MET A 138 14.70 -3.87 -5.90
C MET A 138 13.36 -3.77 -5.14
N ALA A 139 12.23 -4.09 -5.79
CA ALA A 139 10.91 -4.08 -5.15
C ALA A 139 10.82 -5.06 -3.97
N ILE A 140 11.38 -6.27 -4.13
CA ILE A 140 11.38 -7.32 -3.09
C ILE A 140 12.30 -6.95 -1.93
N ALA A 141 13.49 -6.43 -2.23
CA ALA A 141 14.51 -6.13 -1.24
C ALA A 141 14.27 -4.86 -0.43
N THR A 142 13.41 -3.95 -0.89
CA THR A 142 13.20 -2.64 -0.25
C THR A 142 11.75 -2.38 0.16
N GLY A 143 10.81 -3.11 -0.42
CA GLY A 143 9.39 -2.85 -0.21
C GLY A 143 8.93 -1.46 -0.67
N LEU A 144 9.67 -0.78 -1.53
CA LEU A 144 9.31 0.54 -2.07
C LEU A 144 7.93 0.51 -2.74
N ARG A 145 7.21 1.64 -2.66
CA ARG A 145 5.96 1.78 -3.40
C ARG A 145 6.26 1.84 -4.90
N ARG A 146 5.32 1.37 -5.72
CA ARG A 146 5.45 1.42 -7.19
C ARG A 146 5.89 2.80 -7.69
N GLY A 147 5.24 3.85 -7.19
CA GLY A 147 5.55 5.21 -7.61
C GLY A 147 6.95 5.65 -7.20
N GLU A 148 7.44 5.25 -6.03
CA GLU A 148 8.79 5.53 -5.56
C GLU A 148 9.83 4.80 -6.43
N LEU A 149 9.63 3.52 -6.72
CA LEU A 149 10.49 2.76 -7.65
C LEU A 149 10.56 3.40 -9.03
N CYS A 150 9.42 3.80 -9.61
CA CYS A 150 9.37 4.40 -10.93
C CYS A 150 9.96 5.82 -10.97
N ALA A 151 10.11 6.48 -9.81
CA ALA A 151 10.70 7.80 -9.72
C ALA A 151 12.20 7.78 -9.39
N LEU A 152 12.72 6.64 -8.95
CA LEU A 152 14.10 6.48 -8.49
C LEU A 152 15.09 6.83 -9.62
N ARG A 153 16.11 7.65 -9.31
CA ARG A 153 17.10 8.18 -10.23
C ARG A 153 18.50 7.75 -9.86
N TRP A 154 19.42 7.83 -10.79
CA TRP A 154 20.84 7.56 -10.50
C TRP A 154 21.46 8.58 -9.54
N GLU A 155 20.98 9.82 -9.54
CA GLU A 155 21.39 10.87 -8.60
C GLU A 155 20.89 10.67 -7.17
N ASP A 156 19.93 9.76 -6.95
CA ASP A 156 19.44 9.41 -5.62
C ASP A 156 20.39 8.49 -4.84
N ILE A 157 21.46 8.02 -5.48
CA ILE A 157 22.54 7.28 -4.81
C ILE A 157 23.32 8.26 -3.93
N THR A 158 23.24 8.07 -2.62
CA THR A 158 23.84 8.97 -1.61
C THR A 158 25.04 8.36 -0.89
N GLY A 159 25.26 7.06 -1.09
CA GLY A 159 26.38 6.31 -0.51
C GLY A 159 26.51 4.92 -1.12
N PRO A 160 27.49 4.12 -0.68
CA PRO A 160 27.62 2.73 -1.11
C PRO A 160 26.37 1.93 -0.75
N PHE A 161 25.66 1.41 -1.75
CA PHE A 161 24.38 0.69 -1.61
C PHE A 161 23.23 1.50 -1.04
N GLU A 162 23.34 2.83 -0.96
CA GLU A 162 22.34 3.71 -0.35
C GLU A 162 21.61 4.56 -1.38
N PHE A 163 20.31 4.69 -1.19
CA PHE A 163 19.42 5.55 -1.97
C PHE A 163 18.58 6.43 -1.06
N THR A 164 18.45 7.70 -1.41
CA THR A 164 17.49 8.60 -0.79
C THR A 164 16.21 8.67 -1.60
N ILE A 165 15.09 8.29 -1.00
CA ILE A 165 13.78 8.28 -1.65
C ILE A 165 13.12 9.63 -1.48
N ARG A 166 12.99 10.39 -2.59
CA ARG A 166 12.48 11.77 -2.64
C ARG A 166 11.15 11.88 -3.38
N HIS A 167 11.00 11.15 -4.48
CA HIS A 167 9.94 11.36 -5.46
C HIS A 167 9.04 10.13 -5.62
N SER A 168 7.87 10.37 -6.19
CA SER A 168 6.93 9.32 -6.56
C SER A 168 6.26 9.66 -7.89
N ARG A 169 6.16 8.71 -8.81
CA ARG A 169 5.52 8.84 -10.13
C ARG A 169 4.22 8.07 -10.19
N SER A 170 3.24 8.70 -10.80
CA SER A 170 1.93 8.10 -11.04
C SER A 170 1.45 8.47 -12.43
N TYR A 171 0.62 7.62 -13.02
CA TYR A 171 -0.08 7.95 -14.26
C TYR A 171 -1.46 8.51 -13.93
N VAL A 172 -1.78 9.67 -14.52
CA VAL A 172 -3.10 10.31 -14.42
C VAL A 172 -3.69 10.41 -15.80
N ALA A 173 -4.90 9.87 -15.99
CA ALA A 173 -5.58 9.91 -17.27
C ALA A 173 -5.79 11.38 -17.71
N GLY A 174 -5.43 11.69 -18.97
CA GLY A 174 -5.48 13.02 -19.53
C GLY A 174 -4.31 13.95 -19.17
N GLN A 175 -3.44 13.56 -18.21
CA GLN A 175 -2.25 14.35 -17.86
C GLN A 175 -0.94 13.58 -18.09
N GLY A 176 -1.03 12.24 -18.27
CA GLY A 176 0.15 11.41 -18.46
C GLY A 176 0.85 11.06 -17.13
N ILE A 177 2.19 10.98 -17.18
CA ILE A 177 3.01 10.70 -16.00
C ILE A 177 3.17 11.99 -15.19
N VAL A 178 2.75 11.93 -13.93
CA VAL A 178 2.87 13.04 -12.97
C VAL A 178 3.84 12.61 -11.87
N GLU A 179 4.84 13.46 -11.62
CA GLU A 179 5.76 13.31 -10.51
C GLU A 179 5.34 14.19 -9.34
N SER A 180 5.51 13.71 -8.14
CA SER A 180 5.24 14.43 -6.90
C SER A 180 6.20 13.96 -5.83
N ASP A 181 6.38 14.76 -4.78
CA ASP A 181 7.05 14.29 -3.58
C ASP A 181 6.40 13.04 -3.00
N THR A 182 7.12 12.32 -2.18
CA THR A 182 6.59 11.17 -1.45
C THR A 182 5.29 11.53 -0.71
N LYS A 183 4.45 10.53 -0.44
CA LYS A 183 3.11 10.75 0.13
C LYS A 183 3.11 11.57 1.42
N ASN A 184 4.18 11.50 2.21
CA ASN A 184 4.30 12.17 3.51
C ASN A 184 5.33 13.31 3.50
N HIS A 185 5.82 13.75 2.33
CA HIS A 185 6.88 14.77 2.18
C HIS A 185 8.14 14.48 3.02
N ARG A 186 8.38 13.19 3.35
CA ARG A 186 9.56 12.77 4.11
C ARG A 186 10.50 12.01 3.19
N GLU A 187 11.71 12.53 3.08
CA GLU A 187 12.83 11.79 2.51
C GLU A 187 13.23 10.68 3.47
N ARG A 188 13.67 9.57 2.92
CA ARG A 188 14.26 8.49 3.71
C ARG A 188 15.37 7.81 2.94
N VAL A 189 16.37 7.36 3.67
CA VAL A 189 17.46 6.55 3.13
C VAL A 189 17.08 5.09 3.23
N ILE A 190 17.34 4.34 2.16
CA ILE A 190 17.26 2.89 2.14
C ILE A 190 18.63 2.32 1.79
N VAL A 191 18.95 1.17 2.36
CA VAL A 191 20.15 0.39 2.04
C VAL A 191 19.73 -0.86 1.29
N ILE A 192 20.40 -1.17 0.19
CA ILE A 192 20.08 -2.34 -0.64
C ILE A 192 21.16 -3.42 -0.53
N PRO A 193 20.79 -4.70 -0.66
CA PRO A 193 21.77 -5.80 -0.71
C PRO A 193 22.73 -5.67 -1.91
N ALA A 194 23.96 -6.14 -1.73
CA ALA A 194 24.99 -6.12 -2.76
C ALA A 194 24.54 -6.77 -4.09
N GLN A 195 23.82 -7.87 -4.03
CA GLN A 195 23.30 -8.55 -5.23
C GLN A 195 22.33 -7.66 -6.02
N VAL A 196 21.47 -6.87 -5.34
CA VAL A 196 20.57 -5.92 -6.01
C VAL A 196 21.36 -4.78 -6.65
N TRP A 197 22.39 -4.32 -5.96
CA TRP A 197 23.32 -3.32 -6.51
C TRP A 197 23.99 -3.81 -7.80
N GLU A 198 24.46 -5.04 -7.85
CA GLU A 198 25.05 -5.66 -9.06
C GLU A 198 24.07 -5.66 -10.23
N PHE A 199 22.80 -5.97 -10.01
CA PHE A 199 21.76 -5.89 -11.05
C PHE A 199 21.54 -4.45 -11.54
N LEU A 200 21.55 -3.48 -10.64
CA LEU A 200 21.43 -2.07 -11.00
C LEU A 200 22.66 -1.59 -11.81
N MET A 201 23.87 -1.97 -11.40
CA MET A 201 25.08 -1.63 -12.15
C MET A 201 25.09 -2.30 -13.53
N SER A 202 24.65 -3.54 -13.64
CA SER A 202 24.46 -4.23 -14.92
C SER A 202 23.44 -3.51 -15.80
N LEU A 203 22.32 -3.05 -15.22
CA LEU A 203 21.34 -2.24 -15.94
C LEU A 203 21.95 -0.92 -16.44
N ARG A 204 22.70 -0.21 -15.58
CA ARG A 204 23.39 1.03 -15.96
C ARG A 204 24.38 0.80 -17.09
N HIS A 205 25.18 -0.25 -17.01
CA HIS A 205 26.12 -0.63 -18.07
C HIS A 205 25.40 -0.90 -19.39
N TRP A 206 24.31 -1.67 -19.35
CA TRP A 206 23.49 -1.95 -20.52
C TRP A 206 22.87 -0.67 -21.13
N GLN A 207 22.37 0.26 -20.30
CA GLN A 207 21.86 1.57 -20.76
C GLN A 207 22.99 2.39 -21.42
N THR A 208 24.19 2.37 -20.84
CA THR A 208 25.37 3.07 -21.39
C THR A 208 25.76 2.56 -22.79
N ILE A 209 25.74 1.26 -23.01
CA ILE A 209 26.05 0.65 -24.32
C ILE A 209 25.03 1.08 -25.38
N ARG A 210 23.74 1.16 -25.02
CA ARG A 210 22.65 1.44 -25.98
C ARG A 210 22.44 2.92 -26.27
N SER A 211 22.48 3.76 -25.25
CA SER A 211 22.04 5.17 -25.33
C SER A 211 23.16 6.15 -24.97
N GLY A 212 24.38 5.67 -24.74
CA GLY A 212 25.45 6.48 -24.15
C GLY A 212 25.29 6.58 -22.62
N LYS A 213 26.11 7.44 -22.00
CA LYS A 213 26.07 7.60 -20.53
C LYS A 213 24.69 8.04 -20.08
N PRO A 214 24.02 7.28 -19.18
CA PRO A 214 22.70 7.67 -18.66
C PRO A 214 22.78 9.04 -17.99
N ASP A 215 21.78 9.88 -18.25
CA ASP A 215 21.56 11.10 -17.47
C ASP A 215 21.15 10.72 -16.03
N ASN A 216 21.94 11.17 -15.06
CA ASN A 216 21.69 10.84 -13.66
C ASN A 216 20.36 11.40 -13.13
N SER A 217 19.84 12.45 -13.74
CA SER A 217 18.55 13.05 -13.40
C SER A 217 17.34 12.25 -13.92
N GLN A 218 17.58 11.32 -14.85
CA GLN A 218 16.52 10.45 -15.38
C GLN A 218 16.25 9.25 -14.48
N PRO A 219 15.04 8.70 -14.51
CA PRO A 219 14.72 7.48 -13.76
C PRO A 219 15.60 6.31 -14.16
N ILE A 220 15.95 5.48 -13.17
CA ILE A 220 16.73 4.26 -13.37
C ILE A 220 16.01 3.28 -14.30
N PHE A 221 14.71 3.12 -14.15
CA PHE A 221 13.92 2.11 -14.86
C PHE A 221 13.27 2.70 -16.10
N THR A 222 14.08 2.93 -17.14
CA THR A 222 13.65 3.35 -18.47
C THR A 222 13.51 2.16 -19.42
N ASP A 223 12.75 2.33 -20.49
CA ASP A 223 12.68 1.33 -21.56
C ASP A 223 13.98 1.28 -22.42
N LEU A 224 13.94 0.48 -23.47
CA LEU A 224 15.10 0.28 -24.35
C LEU A 224 15.57 1.56 -25.07
N ASP A 225 14.67 2.49 -25.27
CA ASP A 225 14.91 3.74 -25.98
C ASP A 225 15.17 4.92 -25.02
N GLY A 226 15.29 4.63 -23.71
CA GLY A 226 15.52 5.62 -22.65
C GLY A 226 14.26 6.35 -22.21
N HIS A 227 13.08 6.00 -22.73
CA HIS A 227 11.84 6.61 -22.28
C HIS A 227 11.40 6.08 -20.92
N VAL A 228 10.75 6.93 -20.15
CA VAL A 228 10.19 6.56 -18.86
C VAL A 228 8.87 5.80 -19.10
N PRO A 229 8.79 4.50 -18.79
CA PRO A 229 7.60 3.74 -19.02
C PRO A 229 6.47 4.18 -18.10
N ASN A 230 5.23 3.98 -18.54
CA ASN A 230 4.08 4.10 -17.65
C ASN A 230 4.27 3.19 -16.42
N PRO A 231 4.10 3.69 -15.19
CA PRO A 231 4.24 2.88 -13.97
C PRO A 231 3.44 1.57 -13.98
N ASP A 232 2.34 1.50 -14.74
CA ASP A 232 1.56 0.28 -14.89
C ASP A 232 2.23 -0.81 -15.75
N THR A 233 3.28 -0.48 -16.51
CA THR A 233 4.00 -1.43 -17.35
C THR A 233 4.59 -2.57 -16.52
N PHE A 234 5.31 -2.24 -15.44
CA PHE A 234 5.86 -3.24 -14.53
C PHE A 234 4.77 -4.06 -13.83
N THR A 235 3.66 -3.41 -13.43
CA THR A 235 2.53 -4.12 -12.82
C THR A 235 1.88 -5.11 -13.80
N ARG A 236 1.70 -4.72 -15.06
CA ARG A 236 1.14 -5.59 -16.10
C ARG A 236 2.07 -6.75 -16.42
N HIS A 237 3.36 -6.49 -16.54
CA HIS A 237 4.36 -7.52 -16.77
C HIS A 237 4.39 -8.55 -15.63
N LEU A 238 4.47 -8.10 -14.38
CA LEU A 238 4.47 -9.00 -13.21
C LEU A 238 3.21 -9.86 -13.15
N ARG A 239 2.03 -9.30 -13.47
CA ARG A 239 0.77 -10.08 -13.54
C ARG A 239 0.83 -11.18 -14.60
N LYS A 240 1.40 -10.90 -15.78
CA LYS A 240 1.62 -11.92 -16.81
C LYS A 240 2.56 -13.01 -16.31
N LEU A 241 3.62 -12.62 -15.63
CA LEU A 241 4.60 -13.53 -15.04
C LEU A 241 3.95 -14.45 -14.00
N TYR A 242 3.15 -13.89 -13.09
CA TYR A 242 2.38 -14.65 -12.10
C TYR A 242 1.42 -15.64 -12.78
N ALA A 243 0.63 -15.18 -13.75
CA ALA A 243 -0.34 -16.01 -14.44
C ALA A 243 0.34 -17.17 -15.22
N LYS A 244 1.45 -16.89 -15.92
CA LYS A 244 2.23 -17.89 -16.66
C LYS A 244 2.78 -19.00 -15.75
N ASN A 245 3.09 -18.66 -14.50
CA ASN A 245 3.75 -19.55 -13.55
C ASN A 245 2.82 -20.06 -12.45
N GLY A 246 1.50 -19.91 -12.57
CA GLY A 246 0.51 -20.50 -11.67
C GLY A 246 0.52 -19.92 -10.24
N PHE A 247 0.87 -18.64 -10.09
CA PHE A 247 0.71 -17.94 -8.82
C PHE A 247 -0.75 -17.50 -8.60
N PRO A 248 -1.17 -17.27 -7.35
CA PRO A 248 -2.50 -16.78 -7.02
C PRO A 248 -2.85 -15.48 -7.77
N LYS A 249 -4.10 -15.36 -8.23
CA LYS A 249 -4.58 -14.17 -8.97
C LYS A 249 -4.58 -12.89 -8.13
N GLU A 250 -4.59 -13.03 -6.83
CA GLU A 250 -4.56 -11.96 -5.84
C GLU A 250 -3.18 -11.30 -5.76
N TYR A 251 -2.11 -12.00 -6.21
CA TYR A 251 -0.76 -11.46 -6.17
C TYR A 251 -0.58 -10.34 -7.20
N HIS A 252 0.03 -9.26 -6.74
CA HIS A 252 0.30 -8.06 -7.53
C HIS A 252 1.56 -7.36 -6.99
N LEU A 253 2.00 -6.29 -7.60
CA LEU A 253 3.25 -5.62 -7.22
C LEU A 253 3.28 -5.19 -5.73
N HIS A 254 2.15 -4.72 -5.19
CA HIS A 254 2.08 -4.32 -3.79
C HIS A 254 2.19 -5.51 -2.81
N THR A 255 1.92 -6.73 -3.28
CA THR A 255 2.14 -7.96 -2.52
C THR A 255 3.62 -8.18 -2.15
N LEU A 256 4.55 -7.74 -3.01
CA LEU A 256 5.99 -7.79 -2.71
C LEU A 256 6.34 -6.91 -1.51
N ARG A 257 5.73 -5.73 -1.42
CA ARG A 257 5.88 -4.84 -0.26
C ARG A 257 5.27 -5.43 1.00
N HIS A 258 4.12 -6.10 0.91
CA HIS A 258 3.52 -6.80 2.03
C HIS A 258 4.42 -7.94 2.51
N TYR A 259 4.99 -8.69 1.58
CA TYR A 259 5.97 -9.72 1.91
C TYR A 259 7.18 -9.13 2.64
N TYR A 260 7.80 -8.07 2.10
CA TYR A 260 8.95 -7.40 2.72
C TYR A 260 8.65 -6.97 4.16
N ALA A 261 7.52 -6.30 4.38
CA ALA A 261 7.11 -5.87 5.72
C ALA A 261 6.94 -7.05 6.69
N THR A 262 6.25 -8.11 6.23
CA THR A 262 6.02 -9.31 7.05
C THR A 262 7.32 -10.03 7.36
N TYR A 263 8.18 -10.19 6.33
CA TYR A 263 9.46 -10.87 6.46
C TYR A 263 10.37 -10.16 7.48
N LEU A 264 10.51 -8.84 7.40
CA LEU A 264 11.31 -8.06 8.36
C LEU A 264 10.82 -8.26 9.81
N LEU A 265 9.51 -8.22 10.02
CA LEU A 265 8.94 -8.40 11.35
C LEU A 265 9.10 -9.83 11.86
N GLN A 266 9.05 -10.84 10.98
CA GLN A 266 9.29 -12.24 11.32
C GLN A 266 10.74 -12.52 11.67
N GLU A 267 11.69 -11.85 11.03
CA GLU A 267 13.12 -11.95 11.31
C GLU A 267 13.57 -11.01 12.46
N GLY A 268 12.63 -10.47 13.24
CA GLY A 268 12.91 -9.73 14.47
C GLY A 268 13.23 -8.24 14.30
N THR A 269 13.08 -7.67 13.09
CA THR A 269 13.24 -6.22 12.92
C THR A 269 12.18 -5.46 13.72
N SER A 270 12.60 -4.42 14.45
CA SER A 270 11.66 -3.63 15.23
C SER A 270 10.60 -2.97 14.35
N LYS A 271 9.38 -2.82 14.87
CA LYS A 271 8.26 -2.17 14.15
C LYS A 271 8.59 -0.77 13.69
N GLN A 272 9.35 -0.02 14.50
CA GLN A 272 9.77 1.34 14.17
C GLN A 272 10.68 1.35 12.95
N VAL A 273 11.72 0.52 12.93
CA VAL A 273 12.65 0.41 11.78
C VAL A 273 11.91 -0.04 10.54
N ALA A 274 11.02 -1.04 10.64
CA ALA A 274 10.22 -1.49 9.51
C ALA A 274 9.29 -0.38 8.98
N ALA A 275 8.69 0.44 9.87
CA ALA A 275 7.88 1.59 9.48
C ALA A 275 8.70 2.65 8.75
N ASP A 276 9.87 2.98 9.25
CA ASP A 276 10.77 3.97 8.64
C ASP A 276 11.24 3.51 7.25
N LEU A 277 11.69 2.27 7.10
CA LEU A 277 12.09 1.69 5.82
C LEU A 277 10.94 1.72 4.79
N LEU A 278 9.73 1.42 5.23
CA LEU A 278 8.54 1.47 4.39
C LEU A 278 8.02 2.90 4.15
N GLY A 279 8.45 3.90 4.91
CA GLY A 279 7.94 5.27 4.86
C GLY A 279 6.48 5.34 5.31
N HIS A 280 6.13 4.66 6.40
CA HIS A 280 4.86 4.82 7.10
C HIS A 280 4.98 5.93 8.13
N ALA A 281 3.89 6.70 8.30
CA ALA A 281 3.88 7.81 9.26
C ALA A 281 3.85 7.31 10.71
N ASP A 282 3.29 6.11 10.94
CA ASP A 282 3.20 5.46 12.23
C ASP A 282 3.28 3.93 12.12
N THR A 283 3.47 3.26 13.25
CA THR A 283 3.52 1.81 13.36
C THR A 283 2.13 1.16 13.37
N ALA A 284 1.06 1.95 13.59
CA ALA A 284 -0.30 1.43 13.72
C ALA A 284 -0.80 0.71 12.45
N PHE A 285 -0.32 1.14 11.27
CA PHE A 285 -0.62 0.45 10.03
C PHE A 285 0.04 -0.94 10.00
N LEU A 286 1.31 -1.05 10.41
CA LEU A 286 2.03 -2.33 10.48
C LEU A 286 1.36 -3.26 11.49
N GLU A 287 0.96 -2.76 12.65
CA GLU A 287 0.26 -3.52 13.69
C GLU A 287 -1.05 -4.12 13.19
N ARG A 288 -1.87 -3.30 12.55
CA ARG A 288 -3.16 -3.75 12.01
C ARG A 288 -3.06 -4.72 10.83
N THR A 289 -1.97 -4.62 10.06
CA THR A 289 -1.84 -5.34 8.79
C THR A 289 -1.00 -6.61 8.92
N TYR A 290 0.07 -6.57 9.73
CA TYR A 290 1.08 -7.63 9.78
C TYR A 290 1.27 -8.27 11.14
N CYS A 291 0.87 -7.62 12.23
CA CYS A 291 1.00 -8.19 13.56
C CYS A 291 -0.22 -9.05 13.92
N HIS A 292 -0.33 -10.20 13.28
CA HIS A 292 -1.02 -11.31 13.93
C HIS A 292 -0.01 -11.97 14.88
N PRO A 293 -0.29 -12.09 16.19
CA PRO A 293 0.60 -12.79 17.09
C PRO A 293 0.70 -14.25 16.64
N GLN A 294 1.79 -14.54 15.94
CA GLN A 294 2.07 -15.91 15.54
C GLN A 294 2.32 -16.72 16.81
N ASN A 295 1.82 -17.94 16.85
CA ASN A 295 2.06 -18.87 17.96
C ASN A 295 3.56 -19.10 18.26
N MET A 296 4.44 -18.84 17.28
CA MET A 296 5.90 -18.85 17.47
C MET A 296 6.39 -17.72 18.37
N ALA A 297 6.00 -16.47 18.14
CA ALA A 297 6.42 -15.35 19.01
C ALA A 297 5.93 -15.51 20.45
N LYS A 298 4.76 -16.12 20.65
CA LYS A 298 4.27 -16.48 21.99
C LYS A 298 5.11 -17.59 22.64
N ARG A 299 5.55 -18.57 21.86
CA ARG A 299 6.46 -19.62 22.32
C ARG A 299 7.85 -19.09 22.64
N GLU A 300 8.40 -18.24 21.78
CA GLU A 300 9.69 -17.57 22.03
C GLU A 300 9.66 -16.73 23.30
N ALA A 301 8.58 -15.93 23.51
CA ALA A 301 8.39 -15.20 24.74
C ALA A 301 8.27 -16.14 25.98
N ALA A 302 7.58 -17.26 25.84
CA ALA A 302 7.52 -18.27 26.90
C ALA A 302 8.89 -18.90 27.15
N ASN A 303 9.66 -19.24 26.12
CA ASN A 303 11.00 -19.81 26.25
C ASN A 303 11.98 -18.82 26.92
N LEU A 304 11.91 -17.51 26.59
CA LEU A 304 12.71 -16.49 27.28
C LEU A 304 12.38 -16.42 28.78
N MET A 305 11.12 -16.59 29.14
CA MET A 305 10.71 -16.65 30.55
C MET A 305 11.10 -17.97 31.19
N GLU A 306 11.07 -19.08 30.45
CA GLU A 306 11.52 -20.39 30.91
C GLU A 306 13.02 -20.40 31.20
N ASP A 307 13.84 -19.78 30.37
CA ASP A 307 15.27 -19.58 30.59
C ASP A 307 15.55 -18.72 31.83
N LEU A 308 14.77 -17.61 31.99
CA LEU A 308 14.88 -16.76 33.19
C LEU A 308 14.49 -17.50 34.47
N LEU A 309 13.46 -18.36 34.40
CA LEU A 309 12.93 -19.15 35.52
C LEU A 309 13.66 -20.48 35.71
N SER A 310 14.67 -20.77 34.89
CA SER A 310 15.40 -22.02 34.98
C SER A 310 16.12 -22.15 36.35
N PRO A 311 16.26 -23.38 36.91
CA PRO A 311 16.89 -23.59 38.21
C PRO A 311 18.33 -23.10 38.31
N LYS A 312 19.00 -22.81 37.19
CA LYS A 312 20.33 -22.20 37.16
C LYS A 312 20.33 -20.74 37.62
N ASN A 313 19.19 -20.04 37.47
CA ASN A 313 19.05 -18.62 37.80
C ASN A 313 18.21 -18.33 39.03
N ILE A 314 17.48 -19.33 39.55
CA ILE A 314 16.67 -19.20 40.76
C ILE A 314 17.03 -20.31 41.71
N TYR A 315 17.44 -20.00 42.95
CA TYR A 315 17.54 -20.96 44.05
C TYR A 315 16.12 -21.42 44.42
N TYR A 316 15.61 -22.43 43.75
CA TYR A 316 14.32 -23.04 44.05
C TYR A 316 14.48 -23.94 45.30
N GLN A 317 14.03 -23.49 46.46
CA GLN A 317 13.77 -24.37 47.56
C GLN A 317 12.40 -25.05 47.33
N PRO A 318 12.34 -26.38 47.14
CA PRO A 318 11.07 -27.03 46.95
C PRO A 318 10.23 -26.90 48.24
N PHE A 319 9.06 -26.32 48.10
CA PHE A 319 8.05 -26.30 49.16
C PHE A 319 7.70 -27.74 49.54
N LYS A 320 8.13 -28.18 50.72
CA LYS A 320 7.67 -29.44 51.30
C LYS A 320 6.26 -29.23 51.81
N PHE A 321 5.29 -29.72 51.07
CA PHE A 321 3.94 -29.88 51.58
C PHE A 321 3.95 -30.93 52.69
N VAL A 322 3.90 -30.51 53.95
CA VAL A 322 3.61 -31.39 55.07
C VAL A 322 2.11 -31.62 55.12
N LEU A 323 1.70 -32.74 54.53
CA LEU A 323 0.32 -33.22 54.77
C LEU A 323 0.26 -33.66 56.26
N LYS A 324 -0.40 -32.84 57.11
CA LYS A 324 -0.78 -33.28 58.46
C LYS A 324 -1.81 -34.39 58.31
N GLY A 325 -1.35 -35.63 58.42
CA GLY A 325 -2.22 -36.80 58.55
C GLY A 325 -3.03 -36.72 59.81
N LYS A 326 -4.35 -36.68 59.69
CA LYS A 326 -5.27 -37.02 60.78
C LYS A 326 -5.14 -38.55 60.97
N LYS A 327 -4.65 -38.96 62.14
CA LYS A 327 -4.89 -40.31 62.64
C LYS A 327 -6.40 -40.38 62.99
N VAL A 328 -7.10 -41.23 62.32
CA VAL A 328 -8.40 -41.75 62.78
C VAL A 328 -8.11 -43.01 63.51
N GLY A 329 -8.53 -43.07 64.82
CA GLY A 329 -8.45 -44.21 65.65
C GLY A 329 -9.49 -45.30 65.29
#